data_1e946aacabd1709e5965712f7e8427ba
#
_entry.id   1e946aacabd1709e5965712f7e8427ba
#
_cell.length_a   1.000
_cell.length_b   1.000
_cell.length_c   1.000
_cell.angle_alpha   90.00
_cell.angle_beta   90.00
_cell.angle_gamma   90.00
#
_symmetry.space_group_name_H-M   'P 1'
#
loop_
_entity.id
_entity.type
_entity.pdbx_description
1 polymer ?
#
loop_
_entity_poly.entity_id
_entity_poly.type
_entity_poly.pdbx_seq_one_letter_code
_entity_poly.pdbx_strand_id
1 'polypeptide(L)'
;MSRVHDVAVVGGGLLGASIAWGLARLGQKVIVLDEGDAARRASRANFALVWVQGKGLGLPPYARWSVEASRQWPTLAEALREQTGLDVHYQRPGGFHICLSEAELDARRQLIEQMYAQGAPNDYRLEMVDRSELEKALPEIGPDVVGASYSPHDGHVNSLRTFRAFHAGLRDFGADYRASHDVDRIEPQPGGGFVLHTSGGRIEAAKVVLAAGNGNERLAPQVGLFAPMMPTRGQIIVTERVKPFLHYPLGTLRQTDEGTVMIGDSKEEMLDDRETRVPVTTVMADRARRTFPLLNRLNVVRTWSGIRVMTRDGFPIYDQSASAPGAFVACCHSGVTLASMHALELAPRIRDGGLGGPPSSFSARRFADAPETLLNADAAV
;
A
#
# COMPACT_ATOMS: atom_id res chain seq x y z
N MET A 1 -16.23 34.33 -7.88
CA MET A 1 -16.84 32.99 -7.80
C MET A 1 -15.70 32.03 -7.50
N SER A 2 -15.70 31.37 -6.31
CA SER A 2 -14.72 30.35 -6.02
C SER A 2 -14.90 29.22 -7.04
N ARG A 3 -13.79 28.72 -7.60
CA ARG A 3 -13.86 27.57 -8.52
C ARG A 3 -14.26 26.35 -7.69
N VAL A 4 -15.50 25.88 -7.83
CA VAL A 4 -15.92 24.60 -7.27
C VAL A 4 -15.13 23.48 -7.96
N HIS A 5 -14.46 22.62 -7.20
CA HIS A 5 -13.78 21.44 -7.71
C HIS A 5 -14.78 20.30 -7.88
N ASP A 6 -14.59 19.45 -8.88
CA ASP A 6 -15.43 18.26 -9.05
C ASP A 6 -15.18 17.27 -7.90
N VAL A 7 -13.90 17.12 -7.50
CA VAL A 7 -13.51 16.21 -6.42
C VAL A 7 -12.40 16.81 -5.56
N ALA A 8 -12.58 16.82 -4.25
CA ALA A 8 -11.52 17.04 -3.29
C ALA A 8 -11.02 15.69 -2.75
N VAL A 9 -9.72 15.45 -2.85
CA VAL A 9 -9.05 14.29 -2.28
C VAL A 9 -8.29 14.74 -1.02
N VAL A 10 -8.68 14.22 0.12
CA VAL A 10 -8.06 14.52 1.43
C VAL A 10 -6.97 13.49 1.72
N GLY A 11 -5.73 13.94 1.70
CA GLY A 11 -4.52 13.13 1.79
C GLY A 11 -3.82 12.95 0.44
N GLY A 12 -2.62 13.51 0.32
CA GLY A 12 -1.75 13.45 -0.86
C GLY A 12 -0.75 12.30 -0.84
N GLY A 13 -0.95 11.30 0.03
CA GLY A 13 -0.17 10.08 0.08
C GLY A 13 -0.33 9.22 -1.17
N LEU A 14 0.38 8.09 -1.26
CA LEU A 14 0.38 7.24 -2.45
C LEU A 14 -1.03 6.81 -2.89
N LEU A 15 -1.89 6.44 -1.93
CA LEU A 15 -3.28 6.06 -2.21
C LEU A 15 -4.09 7.25 -2.73
N GLY A 16 -4.06 8.39 -2.04
CA GLY A 16 -4.79 9.58 -2.48
C GLY A 16 -4.26 10.16 -3.79
N ALA A 17 -2.94 10.18 -3.97
CA ALA A 17 -2.31 10.64 -5.23
C ALA A 17 -2.68 9.74 -6.41
N SER A 18 -2.77 8.40 -6.22
CA SER A 18 -3.18 7.48 -7.29
C SER A 18 -4.65 7.65 -7.68
N ILE A 19 -5.55 7.82 -6.70
CA ILE A 19 -6.98 8.12 -6.98
C ILE A 19 -7.09 9.48 -7.67
N ALA A 20 -6.44 10.51 -7.15
CA ALA A 20 -6.47 11.87 -7.70
C ALA A 20 -5.95 11.91 -9.14
N TRP A 21 -4.85 11.20 -9.43
CA TRP A 21 -4.30 11.08 -10.76
C TRP A 21 -5.30 10.39 -11.72
N GLY A 22 -5.92 9.30 -11.28
CA GLY A 22 -6.94 8.62 -12.07
C GLY A 22 -8.14 9.50 -12.38
N LEU A 23 -8.62 10.28 -11.41
CA LEU A 23 -9.72 11.23 -11.58
C LEU A 23 -9.33 12.38 -12.52
N ALA A 24 -8.14 12.96 -12.36
CA ALA A 24 -7.65 14.03 -13.23
C ALA A 24 -7.46 13.54 -14.67
N ARG A 25 -6.95 12.32 -14.87
CA ARG A 25 -6.86 11.66 -16.19
C ARG A 25 -8.23 11.51 -16.87
N LEU A 26 -9.30 11.38 -16.07
CA LEU A 26 -10.69 11.30 -16.54
C LEU A 26 -11.35 12.68 -16.72
N GLY A 27 -10.56 13.75 -16.69
CA GLY A 27 -11.03 15.13 -16.94
C GLY A 27 -11.71 15.81 -15.75
N GLN A 28 -11.61 15.24 -14.54
CA GLN A 28 -12.18 15.85 -13.33
C GLN A 28 -11.28 17.00 -12.85
N LYS A 29 -11.89 18.09 -12.38
CA LYS A 29 -11.20 19.18 -11.69
C LYS A 29 -10.89 18.76 -10.27
N VAL A 30 -9.70 18.22 -10.06
CA VAL A 30 -9.28 17.66 -8.77
C VAL A 30 -8.51 18.67 -7.94
N ILE A 31 -8.82 18.75 -6.65
CA ILE A 31 -7.94 19.34 -5.64
C ILE A 31 -7.49 18.26 -4.67
N VAL A 32 -6.20 18.25 -4.34
CA VAL A 32 -5.61 17.38 -3.32
C VAL A 32 -5.18 18.24 -2.15
N LEU A 33 -5.66 17.91 -0.96
CA LEU A 33 -5.37 18.61 0.29
C LEU A 33 -4.53 17.69 1.19
N ASP A 34 -3.35 18.12 1.59
CA ASP A 34 -2.45 17.35 2.46
C ASP A 34 -2.01 18.20 3.65
N GLU A 35 -1.93 17.58 4.84
CA GLU A 35 -1.53 18.24 6.09
C GLU A 35 -0.07 18.64 6.13
N GLY A 36 0.77 17.97 5.35
CA GLY A 36 2.21 18.14 5.39
C GLY A 36 2.83 18.50 4.06
N ASP A 37 4.14 18.54 4.08
CA ASP A 37 4.96 18.71 2.91
C ASP A 37 5.21 17.36 2.25
N ALA A 38 4.67 17.18 1.04
CA ALA A 38 4.93 16.05 0.13
C ALA A 38 4.92 14.66 0.81
N ALA A 39 3.78 14.27 1.41
CA ALA A 39 3.50 12.93 1.93
C ALA A 39 4.66 12.29 2.69
N ARG A 40 4.97 12.79 3.82
CA ARG A 40 6.02 12.23 4.69
C ARG A 40 5.57 10.86 5.16
N ARG A 41 5.08 10.41 5.94
CA ARG A 41 4.52 9.24 6.64
C ARG A 41 4.64 7.92 5.84
N ALA A 42 3.61 7.07 5.89
CA ALA A 42 3.61 5.71 5.33
C ALA A 42 4.04 5.65 3.84
N SER A 43 3.67 6.64 3.03
CA SER A 43 3.98 6.67 1.60
C SER A 43 5.47 6.82 1.28
N ARG A 44 6.27 7.38 2.21
CA ARG A 44 7.74 7.50 2.06
C ARG A 44 8.51 6.43 2.83
N ALA A 45 7.87 5.83 3.83
CA ALA A 45 8.50 4.84 4.70
C ALA A 45 8.29 3.40 4.23
N ASN A 46 7.55 3.17 3.14
CA ASN A 46 7.16 1.83 2.70
C ASN A 46 8.32 1.04 2.07
N PHE A 47 8.15 -0.28 2.04
CA PHE A 47 9.13 -1.24 1.51
C PHE A 47 9.07 -1.40 -0.01
N ALA A 48 8.04 -0.88 -0.67
CA ALA A 48 7.84 -0.81 -2.12
C ALA A 48 7.61 -2.14 -2.84
N LEU A 49 7.01 -3.12 -2.19
CA LEU A 49 6.56 -4.35 -2.84
C LEU A 49 5.21 -4.18 -3.52
N VAL A 50 5.09 -4.77 -4.70
CA VAL A 50 3.82 -5.18 -5.30
C VAL A 50 3.65 -6.65 -4.95
N TRP A 51 2.91 -6.94 -3.89
CA TRP A 51 2.92 -8.24 -3.23
C TRP A 51 1.53 -8.84 -3.16
N VAL A 52 1.40 -10.09 -3.60
CA VAL A 52 0.13 -10.80 -3.71
C VAL A 52 0.05 -11.97 -2.75
N GLN A 53 1.13 -12.72 -2.61
CA GLN A 53 1.13 -13.94 -1.83
C GLN A 53 0.77 -13.71 -0.34
N GLY A 54 -0.16 -14.52 0.15
CA GLY A 54 -0.72 -14.42 1.50
C GLY A 54 -1.84 -13.38 1.67
N LYS A 55 -2.08 -12.52 0.68
CA LYS A 55 -3.17 -11.53 0.77
C LYS A 55 -4.53 -12.17 0.53
N GLY A 56 -5.48 -11.83 1.41
CA GLY A 56 -6.87 -12.24 1.28
C GLY A 56 -7.21 -13.55 2.01
N LEU A 57 -6.34 -14.08 2.86
CA LEU A 57 -6.74 -15.11 3.81
C LEU A 57 -7.82 -14.53 4.74
N GLY A 58 -9.00 -15.19 4.81
CA GLY A 58 -10.18 -14.69 5.51
C GLY A 58 -11.05 -13.69 4.71
N LEU A 59 -10.57 -13.18 3.57
CA LEU A 59 -11.34 -12.32 2.67
C LEU A 59 -11.00 -12.60 1.20
N PRO A 60 -11.55 -13.65 0.56
CA PRO A 60 -11.23 -14.04 -0.81
C PRO A 60 -11.35 -12.93 -1.88
N PRO A 61 -12.27 -11.96 -1.77
CA PRO A 61 -12.28 -10.80 -2.66
C PRO A 61 -10.95 -10.03 -2.67
N TYR A 62 -10.22 -9.99 -1.54
CA TYR A 62 -8.94 -9.30 -1.47
C TYR A 62 -7.81 -10.05 -2.19
N ALA A 63 -7.84 -11.39 -2.21
CA ALA A 63 -6.92 -12.17 -3.04
C ALA A 63 -7.12 -11.81 -4.53
N ARG A 64 -8.37 -11.82 -5.01
CA ARG A 64 -8.71 -11.43 -6.40
C ARG A 64 -8.28 -10.00 -6.72
N TRP A 65 -8.58 -9.05 -5.83
CA TRP A 65 -8.24 -7.65 -5.97
C TRP A 65 -6.73 -7.41 -6.05
N SER A 66 -5.95 -8.18 -5.27
CA SER A 66 -4.48 -8.10 -5.26
C SER A 66 -3.84 -8.69 -6.51
N VAL A 67 -4.37 -9.81 -7.03
CA VAL A 67 -3.92 -10.39 -8.31
C VAL A 67 -4.19 -9.41 -9.44
N GLU A 68 -5.39 -8.84 -9.49
CA GLU A 68 -5.75 -7.86 -10.52
C GLU A 68 -4.89 -6.61 -10.42
N ALA A 69 -4.58 -6.14 -9.21
CA ALA A 69 -3.67 -5.04 -9.01
C ALA A 69 -2.29 -5.31 -9.63
N SER A 70 -1.73 -6.49 -9.40
CA SER A 70 -0.45 -6.88 -10.01
C SER A 70 -0.53 -6.92 -11.54
N ARG A 71 -1.65 -7.34 -12.10
CA ARG A 71 -1.87 -7.37 -13.56
C ARG A 71 -1.98 -5.98 -14.18
N GLN A 72 -2.60 -5.05 -13.47
CA GLN A 72 -2.79 -3.68 -13.92
C GLN A 72 -1.55 -2.80 -13.75
N TRP A 73 -0.57 -3.23 -12.96
CA TRP A 73 0.63 -2.46 -12.70
C TRP A 73 1.45 -2.10 -13.95
N PRO A 74 1.66 -3.00 -14.95
CA PRO A 74 2.34 -2.63 -16.20
C PRO A 74 1.67 -1.46 -16.90
N THR A 75 0.32 -1.49 -17.00
CA THR A 75 -0.47 -0.42 -17.60
C THR A 75 -0.30 0.90 -16.86
N LEU A 76 -0.34 0.87 -15.53
CA LEU A 76 -0.11 2.08 -14.72
C LEU A 76 1.31 2.61 -14.90
N ALA A 77 2.32 1.75 -14.82
CA ALA A 77 3.72 2.14 -14.95
C ALA A 77 4.01 2.80 -16.31
N GLU A 78 3.48 2.23 -17.37
CA GLU A 78 3.62 2.78 -18.72
C GLU A 78 2.91 4.11 -18.86
N ALA A 79 1.65 4.24 -18.39
CA ALA A 79 0.90 5.49 -18.45
C ALA A 79 1.61 6.63 -17.68
N LEU A 80 2.20 6.34 -16.52
CA LEU A 80 2.98 7.31 -15.76
C LEU A 80 4.27 7.71 -16.52
N ARG A 81 4.97 6.73 -17.12
CA ARG A 81 6.19 6.98 -17.88
C ARG A 81 5.91 7.81 -19.14
N GLU A 82 4.89 7.47 -19.90
CA GLU A 82 4.48 8.20 -21.10
C GLU A 82 4.13 9.66 -20.79
N GLN A 83 3.38 9.88 -19.70
CA GLN A 83 2.93 11.22 -19.35
C GLN A 83 4.06 12.07 -18.75
N THR A 84 4.85 11.50 -17.83
CA THR A 84 5.76 12.28 -16.97
C THR A 84 7.24 12.12 -17.32
N GLY A 85 7.58 11.18 -18.18
CA GLY A 85 8.96 10.79 -18.46
C GLY A 85 9.66 10.03 -17.29
N LEU A 86 8.95 9.76 -16.20
CA LEU A 86 9.51 9.13 -15.00
C LEU A 86 9.30 7.61 -15.04
N ASP A 87 10.40 6.87 -15.11
CA ASP A 87 10.37 5.42 -14.92
C ASP A 87 10.26 5.10 -13.43
N VAL A 88 9.21 4.38 -13.06
CA VAL A 88 8.95 3.93 -11.69
C VAL A 88 9.70 2.64 -11.32
N HIS A 89 10.48 2.10 -12.26
CA HIS A 89 11.21 0.84 -12.12
C HIS A 89 10.35 -0.31 -11.62
N TYR A 90 9.16 -0.46 -12.22
CA TYR A 90 8.30 -1.60 -11.93
C TYR A 90 8.89 -2.87 -12.55
N GLN A 91 9.06 -3.89 -11.71
CA GLN A 91 9.50 -5.22 -12.12
C GLN A 91 8.61 -6.28 -11.48
N ARG A 92 8.25 -7.30 -12.25
CA ARG A 92 7.45 -8.45 -11.79
C ARG A 92 8.11 -9.77 -12.20
N PRO A 93 9.26 -10.10 -11.65
CA PRO A 93 9.94 -11.37 -11.89
C PRO A 93 9.27 -12.54 -11.16
N GLY A 94 8.30 -12.28 -10.31
CA GLY A 94 7.83 -13.10 -9.22
C GLY A 94 8.51 -12.69 -7.92
N GLY A 95 8.17 -13.39 -6.82
CA GLY A 95 8.77 -13.11 -5.51
C GLY A 95 8.75 -14.35 -4.61
N PHE A 96 9.66 -14.38 -3.64
CA PHE A 96 9.79 -15.50 -2.72
C PHE A 96 9.53 -15.05 -1.28
N HIS A 97 8.81 -15.88 -0.53
CA HIS A 97 8.78 -15.80 0.92
C HIS A 97 9.70 -16.87 1.50
N ILE A 98 10.87 -16.45 1.98
CA ILE A 98 11.94 -17.33 2.46
C ILE A 98 11.59 -17.86 3.85
N CYS A 99 11.82 -19.17 4.04
CA CYS A 99 11.70 -19.86 5.32
C CYS A 99 13.08 -20.26 5.84
N LEU A 100 13.38 -19.89 7.10
CA LEU A 100 14.65 -20.15 7.76
C LEU A 100 14.56 -21.33 8.77
N SER A 101 13.40 -22.00 8.83
CA SER A 101 13.18 -23.19 9.64
C SER A 101 12.05 -24.03 9.06
N GLU A 102 12.03 -25.32 9.42
CA GLU A 102 10.93 -26.22 9.04
C GLU A 102 9.58 -25.72 9.60
N ALA A 103 9.56 -25.14 10.78
CA ALA A 103 8.34 -24.57 11.35
C ALA A 103 7.78 -23.42 10.49
N GLU A 104 8.63 -22.52 9.98
CA GLU A 104 8.22 -21.48 9.03
C GLU A 104 7.72 -22.09 7.72
N LEU A 105 8.39 -23.14 7.23
CA LEU A 105 8.00 -23.83 6.00
C LEU A 105 6.63 -24.49 6.13
N ASP A 106 6.37 -25.15 7.27
CA ASP A 106 5.08 -25.78 7.56
C ASP A 106 3.96 -24.74 7.73
N ALA A 107 4.21 -23.66 8.45
CA ALA A 107 3.25 -22.55 8.56
C ALA A 107 2.92 -21.97 7.19
N ARG A 108 3.93 -21.85 6.30
CA ARG A 108 3.72 -21.35 4.95
C ARG A 108 2.91 -22.30 4.09
N ARG A 109 3.12 -23.61 4.22
CA ARG A 109 2.33 -24.64 3.54
C ARG A 109 0.87 -24.59 3.99
N GLN A 110 0.62 -24.51 5.28
CA GLN A 110 -0.73 -24.40 5.85
C GLN A 110 -1.45 -23.13 5.34
N LEU A 111 -0.77 -22.00 5.27
CA LEU A 111 -1.34 -20.75 4.71
C LEU A 111 -1.76 -20.97 3.26
N ILE A 112 -0.95 -21.61 2.44
CA ILE A 112 -1.27 -21.90 1.03
C ILE A 112 -2.50 -22.80 0.92
N GLU A 113 -2.56 -23.86 1.71
CA GLU A 113 -3.70 -24.78 1.77
C GLU A 113 -4.99 -24.04 2.15
N GLN A 114 -4.93 -23.17 3.16
CA GLN A 114 -6.07 -22.36 3.59
C GLN A 114 -6.50 -21.37 2.50
N MET A 115 -5.55 -20.74 1.80
CA MET A 115 -5.85 -19.83 0.70
C MET A 115 -6.62 -20.53 -0.42
N TYR A 116 -6.23 -21.74 -0.80
CA TYR A 116 -6.94 -22.51 -1.82
C TYR A 116 -8.27 -23.06 -1.31
N ALA A 117 -8.33 -23.53 -0.07
CA ALA A 117 -9.56 -24.05 0.55
C ALA A 117 -10.66 -22.98 0.65
N GLN A 118 -10.31 -21.72 0.89
CA GLN A 118 -11.28 -20.61 0.93
C GLN A 118 -11.73 -20.11 -0.46
N GLY A 119 -11.23 -20.70 -1.56
CA GLY A 119 -11.56 -20.31 -2.93
C GLY A 119 -10.74 -19.11 -3.46
N ALA A 120 -9.44 -19.12 -3.22
CA ALA A 120 -8.51 -18.23 -3.93
C ALA A 120 -8.72 -18.40 -5.46
N PRO A 121 -8.49 -17.33 -6.26
CA PRO A 121 -8.65 -17.45 -7.70
C PRO A 121 -7.73 -18.53 -8.27
N ASN A 122 -8.18 -19.27 -9.28
CA ASN A 122 -7.41 -20.36 -9.92
C ASN A 122 -6.04 -19.91 -10.41
N ASP A 123 -5.90 -18.64 -10.70
CA ASP A 123 -4.68 -17.99 -11.18
C ASP A 123 -3.89 -17.28 -10.07
N TYR A 124 -4.24 -17.51 -8.81
CA TYR A 124 -3.51 -16.97 -7.64
C TYR A 124 -2.05 -17.43 -7.61
N ARG A 125 -1.78 -18.67 -8.05
CA ARG A 125 -0.46 -19.24 -8.30
C ARG A 125 0.53 -19.00 -7.17
N LEU A 126 0.23 -19.59 -6.03
CA LEU A 126 1.12 -19.59 -4.87
C LEU A 126 1.60 -21.03 -4.66
N GLU A 127 2.91 -21.24 -4.73
CA GLU A 127 3.54 -22.56 -4.78
C GLU A 127 4.65 -22.67 -3.74
N MET A 128 4.81 -23.85 -3.14
CA MET A 128 5.99 -24.17 -2.33
C MET A 128 7.18 -24.48 -3.24
N VAL A 129 8.35 -24.00 -2.84
CA VAL A 129 9.61 -24.19 -3.56
C VAL A 129 10.62 -24.80 -2.59
N ASP A 130 11.19 -25.92 -2.97
CA ASP A 130 12.24 -26.57 -2.18
C ASP A 130 13.59 -25.83 -2.32
N ARG A 131 14.53 -26.17 -1.43
CA ARG A 131 15.84 -25.55 -1.42
C ARG A 131 16.57 -25.71 -2.75
N SER A 132 16.50 -26.88 -3.38
CA SER A 132 17.24 -27.18 -4.61
C SER A 132 16.76 -26.36 -5.81
N GLU A 133 15.47 -26.10 -5.87
CA GLU A 133 14.88 -25.22 -6.88
C GLU A 133 15.17 -23.74 -6.57
N LEU A 134 15.13 -23.36 -5.28
CA LEU A 134 15.41 -22.01 -4.84
C LEU A 134 16.86 -21.59 -5.11
N GLU A 135 17.83 -22.50 -4.94
CA GLU A 135 19.26 -22.27 -5.25
C GLU A 135 19.50 -21.93 -6.73
N LYS A 136 18.66 -22.43 -7.65
CA LYS A 136 18.76 -22.08 -9.06
C LYS A 136 18.33 -20.62 -9.33
N ALA A 137 17.34 -20.13 -8.59
CA ALA A 137 16.84 -18.76 -8.71
C ALA A 137 17.67 -17.76 -7.87
N LEU A 138 18.17 -18.20 -6.73
CA LEU A 138 18.88 -17.43 -5.73
C LEU A 138 20.17 -18.15 -5.32
N PRO A 139 21.23 -18.18 -6.15
CA PRO A 139 22.43 -19.02 -5.93
C PRO A 139 23.21 -18.68 -4.64
N GLU A 140 23.05 -17.47 -4.10
CA GLU A 140 23.80 -16.99 -2.93
C GLU A 140 23.06 -17.13 -1.60
N ILE A 141 21.97 -17.92 -1.56
CA ILE A 141 21.19 -18.12 -0.32
C ILE A 141 22.02 -18.81 0.76
N GLY A 142 21.76 -18.40 2.00
CA GLY A 142 22.45 -18.94 3.17
C GLY A 142 22.07 -20.40 3.51
N PRO A 143 22.90 -21.10 4.27
CA PRO A 143 22.67 -22.50 4.63
C PRO A 143 21.42 -22.70 5.50
N ASP A 144 20.95 -21.66 6.20
CA ASP A 144 19.77 -21.72 7.07
C ASP A 144 18.45 -21.69 6.28
N VAL A 145 18.47 -21.37 4.99
CA VAL A 145 17.26 -21.36 4.16
C VAL A 145 16.84 -22.80 3.87
N VAL A 146 15.65 -23.17 4.32
CA VAL A 146 15.11 -24.54 4.14
C VAL A 146 14.19 -24.65 2.92
N GLY A 147 13.60 -23.54 2.48
CA GLY A 147 12.71 -23.47 1.32
C GLY A 147 12.00 -22.13 1.27
N ALA A 148 11.00 -22.02 0.41
CA ALA A 148 10.23 -20.80 0.22
C ALA A 148 8.83 -21.08 -0.31
N SER A 149 7.98 -20.06 -0.36
CA SER A 149 6.87 -20.02 -1.31
C SER A 149 7.16 -19.01 -2.43
N TYR A 150 6.60 -19.25 -3.60
CA TYR A 150 6.77 -18.42 -4.79
C TYR A 150 5.42 -17.98 -5.35
N SER A 151 5.33 -16.73 -5.81
CA SER A 151 4.23 -16.26 -6.64
C SER A 151 4.75 -15.46 -7.85
N PRO A 152 4.30 -15.77 -9.07
CA PRO A 152 4.67 -15.00 -10.27
C PRO A 152 4.00 -13.62 -10.33
N HIS A 153 3.05 -13.34 -9.45
CA HIS A 153 2.38 -12.04 -9.36
C HIS A 153 3.14 -11.02 -8.53
N ASP A 154 4.13 -11.45 -7.76
CA ASP A 154 4.89 -10.56 -6.91
C ASP A 154 5.95 -9.78 -7.70
N GLY A 155 6.19 -8.58 -7.24
CA GLY A 155 7.12 -7.68 -7.85
C GLY A 155 7.48 -6.52 -6.93
N HIS A 156 8.14 -5.52 -7.46
CA HIS A 156 8.50 -4.32 -6.73
C HIS A 156 8.58 -3.09 -7.64
N VAL A 157 8.63 -1.93 -7.01
CA VAL A 157 8.79 -0.64 -7.69
C VAL A 157 9.83 0.21 -6.96
N ASN A 158 10.21 1.33 -7.55
CA ASN A 158 10.77 2.44 -6.79
C ASN A 158 9.62 3.32 -6.29
N SER A 159 9.22 3.16 -5.02
CA SER A 159 8.04 3.83 -4.47
C SER A 159 8.17 5.35 -4.43
N LEU A 160 9.38 5.89 -4.23
CA LEU A 160 9.59 7.33 -4.23
C LEU A 160 9.46 7.91 -5.64
N ARG A 161 9.92 7.20 -6.67
CA ARG A 161 9.69 7.60 -8.07
C ARG A 161 8.23 7.45 -8.46
N THR A 162 7.55 6.38 -8.02
CA THR A 162 6.11 6.19 -8.22
C THR A 162 5.31 7.35 -7.63
N PHE A 163 5.61 7.71 -6.39
CA PHE A 163 5.00 8.84 -5.72
C PHE A 163 5.26 10.16 -6.48
N ARG A 164 6.51 10.40 -6.87
CA ARG A 164 6.90 11.57 -7.66
C ARG A 164 6.21 11.60 -9.03
N ALA A 165 6.03 10.46 -9.69
CA ALA A 165 5.34 10.36 -10.98
C ALA A 165 3.86 10.72 -10.85
N PHE A 166 3.16 10.24 -9.82
CA PHE A 166 1.78 10.65 -9.57
C PHE A 166 1.66 12.17 -9.37
N HIS A 167 2.52 12.77 -8.55
CA HIS A 167 2.49 14.23 -8.32
C HIS A 167 2.88 15.04 -9.56
N ALA A 168 3.80 14.54 -10.39
CA ALA A 168 4.10 15.17 -11.68
C ALA A 168 2.89 15.08 -12.61
N GLY A 169 2.31 13.90 -12.76
CA GLY A 169 1.13 13.69 -13.60
C GLY A 169 -0.09 14.50 -13.16
N LEU A 170 -0.29 14.67 -11.85
CA LEU A 170 -1.34 15.56 -11.33
C LEU A 170 -1.15 17.02 -11.80
N ARG A 171 0.08 17.53 -11.74
CA ARG A 171 0.39 18.89 -12.23
C ARG A 171 0.15 19.02 -13.73
N ASP A 172 0.55 18.01 -14.51
CA ASP A 172 0.39 18.00 -15.97
C ASP A 172 -1.10 18.01 -16.37
N PHE A 173 -1.97 17.38 -15.57
CA PHE A 173 -3.42 17.45 -15.74
C PHE A 173 -4.04 18.73 -15.15
N GLY A 174 -3.26 19.62 -14.55
CA GLY A 174 -3.75 20.87 -13.96
C GLY A 174 -4.51 20.67 -12.64
N ALA A 175 -4.29 19.57 -11.93
CA ALA A 175 -4.85 19.37 -10.60
C ALA A 175 -4.22 20.35 -9.60
N ASP A 176 -5.03 20.86 -8.67
CA ASP A 176 -4.58 21.76 -7.60
C ASP A 176 -4.08 20.92 -6.41
N TYR A 177 -2.77 20.88 -6.18
CA TYR A 177 -2.18 20.22 -5.01
C TYR A 177 -1.79 21.25 -3.97
N ARG A 178 -2.36 21.12 -2.77
CA ARG A 178 -2.11 22.01 -1.65
C ARG A 178 -1.51 21.26 -0.47
N ALA A 179 -0.20 21.38 -0.30
CA ALA A 179 0.49 21.01 0.93
C ALA A 179 0.12 21.98 2.07
N SER A 180 0.28 21.54 3.31
CA SER A 180 -0.02 22.33 4.52
C SER A 180 -1.48 22.82 4.56
N HIS A 181 -2.39 22.02 4.04
CA HIS A 181 -3.83 22.23 4.10
C HIS A 181 -4.47 21.06 4.86
N ASP A 182 -4.17 20.96 6.17
CA ASP A 182 -4.82 19.98 7.02
C ASP A 182 -6.33 20.23 7.08
N VAL A 183 -7.10 19.18 6.77
CA VAL A 183 -8.56 19.20 6.82
C VAL A 183 -8.99 18.79 8.23
N ASP A 184 -9.64 19.69 8.94
CA ASP A 184 -10.16 19.45 10.28
C ASP A 184 -11.66 19.18 10.28
N ARG A 185 -12.42 19.84 9.38
CA ARG A 185 -13.87 19.71 9.32
C ARG A 185 -14.38 19.63 7.88
N ILE A 186 -15.37 18.76 7.67
CA ILE A 186 -16.05 18.54 6.39
C ILE A 186 -17.54 18.69 6.61
N GLU A 187 -18.16 19.63 5.89
CA GLU A 187 -19.58 19.93 5.99
C GLU A 187 -20.31 19.53 4.69
N PRO A 188 -21.13 18.48 4.71
CA PRO A 188 -22.07 18.22 3.62
C PRO A 188 -23.03 19.39 3.45
N GLN A 189 -23.29 19.79 2.21
CA GLN A 189 -24.18 20.92 1.90
C GLN A 189 -25.60 20.43 1.56
N PRO A 190 -26.66 21.13 2.00
CA PRO A 190 -28.04 20.73 1.71
C PRO A 190 -28.37 20.61 0.22
N GLY A 191 -27.70 21.40 -0.63
CA GLY A 191 -27.84 21.36 -2.08
C GLY A 191 -26.93 20.38 -2.79
N GLY A 192 -26.21 19.53 -2.04
CA GLY A 192 -25.15 18.64 -2.54
C GLY A 192 -23.77 19.29 -2.52
N GLY A 193 -22.74 18.46 -2.53
CA GLY A 193 -21.35 18.88 -2.39
C GLY A 193 -20.91 19.09 -0.94
N PHE A 194 -19.70 19.60 -0.77
CA PHE A 194 -19.00 19.67 0.51
C PHE A 194 -18.24 20.98 0.65
N VAL A 195 -18.19 21.50 1.87
CA VAL A 195 -17.25 22.52 2.31
C VAL A 195 -16.21 21.88 3.23
N LEU A 196 -14.95 21.96 2.83
CA LEU A 196 -13.83 21.47 3.62
C LEU A 196 -13.15 22.68 4.29
N HIS A 197 -13.03 22.62 5.61
CA HIS A 197 -12.29 23.60 6.40
C HIS A 197 -10.87 23.10 6.56
N THR A 198 -9.92 23.91 6.17
CA THR A 198 -8.50 23.60 6.21
C THR A 198 -7.73 24.69 6.93
N SER A 199 -6.50 24.39 7.35
CA SER A 199 -5.56 25.39 7.88
C SER A 199 -5.28 26.53 6.89
N GLY A 200 -5.47 26.30 5.58
CA GLY A 200 -5.31 27.29 4.51
C GLY A 200 -6.60 27.96 4.05
N GLY A 201 -7.75 27.72 4.72
CA GLY A 201 -9.05 28.32 4.38
C GLY A 201 -10.09 27.29 3.94
N ARG A 202 -11.21 27.79 3.41
CA ARG A 202 -12.35 26.98 2.97
C ARG A 202 -12.21 26.56 1.52
N ILE A 203 -12.52 25.29 1.25
CA ILE A 203 -12.51 24.69 -0.08
C ILE A 203 -13.89 24.09 -0.36
N GLU A 204 -14.39 24.27 -1.57
CA GLU A 204 -15.67 23.72 -2.02
C GLU A 204 -15.45 22.67 -3.10
N ALA A 205 -16.14 21.52 -2.98
CA ALA A 205 -16.09 20.45 -3.97
C ALA A 205 -17.43 19.72 -4.08
N ALA A 206 -17.72 19.21 -5.28
CA ALA A 206 -18.94 18.42 -5.49
C ALA A 206 -18.85 17.03 -4.84
N LYS A 207 -17.66 16.44 -4.77
CA LYS A 207 -17.38 15.14 -4.13
C LYS A 207 -16.16 15.26 -3.23
N VAL A 208 -16.08 14.36 -2.22
CA VAL A 208 -14.92 14.26 -1.34
C VAL A 208 -14.46 12.80 -1.25
N VAL A 209 -13.14 12.58 -1.33
CA VAL A 209 -12.50 11.28 -1.12
C VAL A 209 -11.58 11.39 0.09
N LEU A 210 -11.89 10.66 1.13
CA LEU A 210 -11.08 10.57 2.34
C LEU A 210 -9.98 9.53 2.12
N ALA A 211 -8.75 9.99 1.88
CA ALA A 211 -7.54 9.19 1.65
C ALA A 211 -6.42 9.56 2.64
N ALA A 212 -6.82 10.08 3.82
CA ALA A 212 -5.95 10.65 4.85
C ALA A 212 -5.20 9.61 5.69
N GLY A 213 -5.13 8.35 5.23
CA GLY A 213 -4.47 7.27 5.98
C GLY A 213 -5.10 7.07 7.36
N ASN A 214 -4.30 7.09 8.42
CA ASN A 214 -4.83 6.95 9.79
C ASN A 214 -5.75 8.11 10.22
N GLY A 215 -5.64 9.27 9.57
CA GLY A 215 -6.55 10.40 9.79
C GLY A 215 -7.99 10.17 9.34
N ASN A 216 -8.24 9.12 8.55
CA ASN A 216 -9.59 8.74 8.16
C ASN A 216 -10.48 8.37 9.35
N GLU A 217 -9.92 7.86 10.45
CA GLU A 217 -10.66 7.54 11.67
C GLU A 217 -11.38 8.77 12.24
N ARG A 218 -10.73 9.94 12.20
CA ARG A 218 -11.26 11.23 12.64
C ARG A 218 -12.21 11.87 11.61
N LEU A 219 -11.91 11.72 10.33
CA LEU A 219 -12.63 12.43 9.28
C LEU A 219 -13.86 11.70 8.76
N ALA A 220 -13.83 10.37 8.69
CA ALA A 220 -14.91 9.59 8.11
C ALA A 220 -16.27 9.79 8.81
N PRO A 221 -16.36 9.87 10.17
CA PRO A 221 -17.65 10.10 10.84
C PRO A 221 -18.35 11.40 10.46
N GLN A 222 -17.61 12.42 10.05
CA GLN A 222 -18.16 13.73 9.68
C GLN A 222 -19.03 13.70 8.41
N VAL A 223 -18.87 12.64 7.61
CA VAL A 223 -19.64 12.40 6.39
C VAL A 223 -20.41 11.08 6.45
N GLY A 224 -20.71 10.60 7.65
CA GLY A 224 -21.48 9.36 7.87
C GLY A 224 -20.77 8.08 7.40
N LEU A 225 -19.44 8.07 7.41
CA LEU A 225 -18.60 6.93 7.11
C LEU A 225 -17.87 6.44 8.36
N PHE A 226 -17.31 5.24 8.27
CA PHE A 226 -16.55 4.62 9.35
C PHE A 226 -15.23 4.05 8.80
N ALA A 227 -14.13 4.29 9.49
CA ALA A 227 -12.82 3.78 9.09
C ALA A 227 -12.01 3.45 10.36
N PRO A 228 -12.27 2.29 11.00
CA PRO A 228 -11.56 1.91 12.22
C PRO A 228 -10.12 1.53 11.89
N MET A 229 -9.20 2.29 12.46
CA MET A 229 -7.78 2.12 12.23
C MET A 229 -7.11 1.44 13.43
N MET A 230 -6.06 0.68 13.13
CA MET A 230 -5.17 0.04 14.11
C MET A 230 -3.73 0.17 13.65
N PRO A 231 -3.18 1.38 13.71
CA PRO A 231 -1.86 1.66 13.17
C PRO A 231 -0.77 0.88 13.89
N THR A 232 0.20 0.39 13.14
CA THR A 232 1.37 -0.32 13.66
C THR A 232 2.65 0.28 13.09
N ARG A 233 3.74 0.26 13.86
CA ARG A 233 5.05 0.72 13.39
C ARG A 233 5.77 -0.38 12.64
N GLY A 234 6.43 -0.02 11.54
CA GLY A 234 7.40 -0.85 10.83
C GLY A 234 8.73 -0.14 10.67
N GLN A 235 9.84 -0.89 10.68
CA GLN A 235 11.18 -0.37 10.49
C GLN A 235 11.81 -0.90 9.21
N ILE A 236 12.74 -0.12 8.66
CA ILE A 236 13.49 -0.48 7.45
C ILE A 236 14.97 -0.16 7.68
N ILE A 237 15.83 -1.06 7.21
CA ILE A 237 17.27 -0.89 7.12
C ILE A 237 17.65 -0.79 5.65
N VAL A 238 18.59 0.08 5.31
CA VAL A 238 19.16 0.21 3.97
C VAL A 238 20.67 0.07 4.04
N THR A 239 21.22 -0.78 3.18
CA THR A 239 22.65 -0.99 3.07
C THR A 239 23.29 0.00 2.10
N GLU A 240 24.61 0.04 2.10
CA GLU A 240 25.38 0.60 0.98
C GLU A 240 25.06 -0.12 -0.34
N ARG A 241 25.46 0.50 -1.45
CA ARG A 241 25.27 -0.06 -2.79
C ARG A 241 26.19 -1.25 -3.03
N VAL A 242 25.65 -2.27 -3.64
CA VAL A 242 26.36 -3.49 -4.05
C VAL A 242 25.96 -3.87 -5.47
N LYS A 243 26.79 -4.63 -6.14
CA LYS A 243 26.46 -5.15 -7.48
C LYS A 243 25.13 -5.92 -7.43
N PRO A 244 24.31 -5.86 -8.48
CA PRO A 244 23.06 -6.61 -8.55
C PRO A 244 23.31 -8.12 -8.32
N PHE A 245 22.59 -8.68 -7.35
CA PHE A 245 22.61 -10.12 -7.03
C PHE A 245 21.22 -10.66 -6.71
N LEU A 246 20.32 -9.79 -6.25
CA LEU A 246 18.97 -10.16 -5.84
C LEU A 246 17.96 -9.65 -6.87
N HIS A 247 17.64 -10.51 -7.86
CA HIS A 247 16.73 -10.18 -8.95
C HIS A 247 15.25 -10.34 -8.60
N TYR A 248 14.96 -11.14 -7.58
CA TYR A 248 13.60 -11.36 -7.08
C TYR A 248 13.38 -10.59 -5.77
N PRO A 249 12.31 -9.83 -5.62
CA PRO A 249 11.94 -9.34 -4.31
C PRO A 249 11.55 -10.49 -3.39
N LEU A 250 11.94 -10.38 -2.13
CA LEU A 250 11.52 -11.27 -1.07
C LEU A 250 10.56 -10.51 -0.14
N GLY A 251 9.78 -11.23 0.66
CA GLY A 251 8.89 -10.61 1.64
C GLY A 251 9.61 -9.63 2.58
N THR A 252 10.87 -9.93 2.92
CA THR A 252 11.67 -9.14 3.86
C THR A 252 12.92 -8.49 3.28
N LEU A 253 13.26 -8.78 2.02
CA LEU A 253 14.48 -8.29 1.37
C LEU A 253 14.19 -7.91 -0.08
N ARG A 254 14.74 -6.80 -0.54
CA ARG A 254 14.80 -6.48 -1.96
C ARG A 254 16.03 -5.64 -2.30
N GLN A 255 16.56 -5.79 -3.49
CA GLN A 255 17.56 -4.88 -4.00
C GLN A 255 16.89 -3.79 -4.84
N THR A 256 17.30 -2.54 -4.65
CA THR A 256 16.79 -1.41 -5.42
C THR A 256 17.50 -1.31 -6.77
N ASP A 257 16.87 -0.58 -7.71
CA ASP A 257 17.49 -0.23 -9.00
C ASP A 257 18.81 0.55 -8.86
N GLU A 258 19.02 1.18 -7.71
CA GLU A 258 20.25 1.93 -7.38
C GLU A 258 21.33 1.06 -6.73
N GLY A 259 21.04 -0.22 -6.45
CA GLY A 259 21.97 -1.20 -5.90
C GLY A 259 21.98 -1.34 -4.39
N THR A 260 21.19 -0.57 -3.64
CA THR A 260 21.06 -0.76 -2.18
C THR A 260 20.18 -1.95 -1.88
N VAL A 261 20.42 -2.63 -0.75
CA VAL A 261 19.50 -3.66 -0.24
C VAL A 261 18.64 -3.03 0.84
N MET A 262 17.33 -3.13 0.68
CA MET A 262 16.35 -2.80 1.70
C MET A 262 16.01 -4.07 2.48
N ILE A 263 16.04 -3.95 3.81
CA ILE A 263 15.66 -4.99 4.76
C ILE A 263 14.44 -4.48 5.51
N GLY A 264 13.34 -5.18 5.42
CA GLY A 264 12.07 -4.91 6.08
C GLY A 264 11.68 -6.18 6.82
N ASP A 265 10.76 -6.14 7.38
CA ASP A 265 9.41 -6.12 7.78
C ASP A 265 9.33 -6.33 9.29
N SER A 266 9.25 -5.26 10.04
CA SER A 266 8.92 -5.35 11.46
C SER A 266 7.48 -4.92 11.70
N LYS A 267 6.87 -5.42 12.78
CA LYS A 267 5.54 -5.04 13.23
C LYS A 267 5.57 -4.79 14.73
N GLU A 268 5.28 -3.57 15.12
CA GLU A 268 5.35 -3.12 16.51
C GLU A 268 4.07 -2.37 16.88
N GLU A 269 3.53 -2.67 18.05
CA GLU A 269 2.36 -1.97 18.61
C GLU A 269 2.78 -0.62 19.23
N MET A 270 3.30 0.28 18.41
CA MET A 270 3.74 1.61 18.83
C MET A 270 3.33 2.65 17.78
N LEU A 271 3.01 3.85 18.24
CA LEU A 271 2.56 4.97 17.40
C LEU A 271 3.61 6.07 17.20
N ASP A 272 4.82 5.92 17.74
CA ASP A 272 5.93 6.84 17.52
C ASP A 272 6.83 6.33 16.38
N ASP A 273 6.93 7.11 15.31
CA ASP A 273 7.75 6.81 14.12
C ASP A 273 9.06 7.60 14.04
N ARG A 274 9.39 8.37 15.08
CA ARG A 274 10.58 9.24 15.08
C ARG A 274 11.88 8.47 15.30
N GLU A 275 11.80 7.29 15.91
CA GLU A 275 12.98 6.53 16.29
C GLU A 275 12.94 5.08 15.81
N THR A 276 14.08 4.56 15.44
CA THR A 276 14.29 3.12 15.21
C THR A 276 14.81 2.47 16.50
N ARG A 277 14.43 1.20 16.70
CA ARG A 277 14.84 0.43 17.89
C ARG A 277 15.88 -0.61 17.52
N VAL A 278 17.04 -0.53 18.19
CA VAL A 278 18.15 -1.46 17.95
C VAL A 278 17.76 -2.94 18.11
N PRO A 279 17.00 -3.37 19.13
CA PRO A 279 16.61 -4.78 19.24
C PRO A 279 15.84 -5.28 18.02
N VAL A 280 14.95 -4.46 17.46
CA VAL A 280 14.15 -4.83 16.28
C VAL A 280 15.03 -4.89 15.04
N THR A 281 15.83 -3.87 14.80
CA THR A 281 16.74 -3.86 13.63
C THR A 281 17.80 -4.96 13.72
N THR A 282 18.19 -5.39 14.94
CA THR A 282 19.09 -6.55 15.12
C THR A 282 18.45 -7.84 14.63
N VAL A 283 17.18 -8.10 14.99
CA VAL A 283 16.45 -9.29 14.51
C VAL A 283 16.30 -9.26 12.99
N MET A 284 15.94 -8.11 12.43
CA MET A 284 15.82 -7.94 10.97
C MET A 284 17.16 -8.19 10.26
N ALA A 285 18.25 -7.62 10.77
CA ALA A 285 19.58 -7.81 10.21
C ALA A 285 20.07 -9.28 10.35
N ASP A 286 19.76 -9.94 11.47
CA ASP A 286 20.07 -11.35 11.66
C ASP A 286 19.35 -12.23 10.62
N ARG A 287 18.05 -12.02 10.43
CA ARG A 287 17.29 -12.75 9.41
C ARG A 287 17.87 -12.50 8.00
N ALA A 288 18.20 -11.27 7.69
CA ALA A 288 18.76 -10.89 6.39
C ALA A 288 20.10 -11.59 6.12
N ARG A 289 21.04 -11.56 7.07
CA ARG A 289 22.36 -12.21 6.90
C ARG A 289 22.28 -13.75 6.85
N ARG A 290 21.29 -14.35 7.50
CA ARG A 290 21.03 -15.79 7.40
C ARG A 290 20.43 -16.13 6.04
N THR A 291 19.62 -15.24 5.47
CA THR A 291 19.09 -15.40 4.11
C THR A 291 20.19 -15.25 3.06
N PHE A 292 21.02 -14.21 3.17
CA PHE A 292 22.17 -13.97 2.28
C PHE A 292 23.42 -13.63 3.09
N PRO A 293 24.37 -14.55 3.26
CA PRO A 293 25.62 -14.30 3.99
C PRO A 293 26.45 -13.13 3.47
N LEU A 294 26.30 -12.76 2.19
CA LEU A 294 26.90 -11.57 1.61
C LEU A 294 26.62 -10.30 2.43
N LEU A 295 25.41 -10.20 3.00
CA LEU A 295 24.98 -9.02 3.76
C LEU A 295 25.79 -8.78 5.05
N ASN A 296 26.52 -9.80 5.56
CA ASN A 296 27.46 -9.62 6.68
C ASN A 296 28.58 -8.61 6.41
N ARG A 297 28.86 -8.34 5.15
CA ARG A 297 29.99 -7.48 4.74
C ARG A 297 29.55 -6.06 4.38
N LEU A 298 28.23 -5.80 4.38
CA LEU A 298 27.70 -4.52 3.95
C LEU A 298 27.47 -3.59 5.14
N ASN A 299 27.78 -2.31 4.93
CA ASN A 299 27.48 -1.27 5.88
C ASN A 299 26.01 -0.85 5.80
N VAL A 300 25.39 -0.61 6.96
CA VAL A 300 24.10 0.05 7.06
C VAL A 300 24.31 1.54 6.86
N VAL A 301 23.66 2.11 5.86
CA VAL A 301 23.77 3.56 5.57
C VAL A 301 22.59 4.35 6.12
N ARG A 302 21.45 3.70 6.33
CA ARG A 302 20.25 4.35 6.86
C ARG A 302 19.28 3.37 7.49
N THR A 303 18.61 3.84 8.54
CA THR A 303 17.43 3.20 9.12
C THR A 303 16.32 4.24 9.27
N TRP A 304 15.08 3.81 9.18
CA TRP A 304 13.92 4.62 9.54
C TRP A 304 12.76 3.76 9.99
N SER A 305 11.77 4.38 10.60
CA SER A 305 10.50 3.77 10.93
C SER A 305 9.34 4.54 10.29
N GLY A 306 8.18 3.92 10.23
CA GLY A 306 6.96 4.55 9.76
C GLY A 306 5.73 3.87 10.34
N ILE A 307 4.69 4.67 10.58
CA ILE A 307 3.40 4.16 11.03
C ILE A 307 2.59 3.67 9.82
N ARG A 308 2.24 2.40 9.83
CA ARG A 308 1.43 1.76 8.79
C ARG A 308 -0.02 2.21 8.91
N VAL A 309 -0.66 2.35 7.77
CA VAL A 309 -2.11 2.56 7.67
C VAL A 309 -2.78 1.20 7.72
N MET A 310 -3.08 0.74 8.93
CA MET A 310 -3.69 -0.58 9.17
C MET A 310 -5.13 -0.41 9.60
N THR A 311 -6.02 -1.18 9.00
CA THR A 311 -7.38 -1.43 9.49
C THR A 311 -7.35 -2.52 10.56
N ARG A 312 -8.40 -2.67 11.35
CA ARG A 312 -8.45 -3.66 12.44
C ARG A 312 -8.21 -5.10 11.97
N ASP A 313 -8.65 -5.43 10.77
CA ASP A 313 -8.49 -6.76 10.15
C ASP A 313 -7.39 -6.83 9.08
N GLY A 314 -6.67 -5.72 8.85
CA GLY A 314 -5.63 -5.63 7.83
C GLY A 314 -6.11 -5.51 6.39
N PHE A 315 -7.42 -5.62 6.12
CA PHE A 315 -7.97 -5.53 4.77
C PHE A 315 -8.33 -4.08 4.39
N PRO A 316 -8.35 -3.75 3.09
CA PRO A 316 -8.75 -2.42 2.63
C PRO A 316 -10.15 -2.04 3.11
N ILE A 317 -10.36 -0.73 3.28
CA ILE A 317 -11.70 -0.15 3.38
C ILE A 317 -11.91 0.72 2.15
N TYR A 318 -12.95 0.43 1.38
CA TYR A 318 -13.54 1.30 0.36
C TYR A 318 -15.02 1.40 0.65
N ASP A 319 -15.49 2.60 0.96
CA ASP A 319 -16.88 2.80 1.29
C ASP A 319 -17.41 4.13 0.77
N GLN A 320 -18.72 4.23 0.67
CA GLN A 320 -19.43 5.39 0.18
C GLN A 320 -20.55 5.74 1.19
N SER A 321 -20.67 7.01 1.50
CA SER A 321 -21.68 7.50 2.41
C SER A 321 -23.09 7.41 1.82
N ALA A 322 -24.01 6.87 2.60
CA ALA A 322 -25.44 6.91 2.31
C ALA A 322 -26.08 8.24 2.76
N SER A 323 -25.59 8.84 3.86
CA SER A 323 -26.11 10.08 4.43
C SER A 323 -25.55 11.34 3.79
N ALA A 324 -24.36 11.26 3.16
CA ALA A 324 -23.72 12.34 2.46
C ALA A 324 -23.29 11.88 1.05
N PRO A 325 -24.20 11.78 0.08
CA PRO A 325 -23.92 11.32 -1.26
C PRO A 325 -22.78 12.11 -1.90
N GLY A 326 -21.80 11.41 -2.49
CA GLY A 326 -20.59 12.01 -3.03
C GLY A 326 -19.39 11.99 -2.07
N ALA A 327 -19.56 11.51 -0.82
CA ALA A 327 -18.44 11.24 0.08
C ALA A 327 -18.01 9.78 -0.01
N PHE A 328 -16.69 9.58 -0.12
CA PHE A 328 -16.04 8.28 -0.21
C PHE A 328 -14.89 8.19 0.78
N VAL A 329 -14.61 7.00 1.28
CA VAL A 329 -13.40 6.71 2.05
C VAL A 329 -12.61 5.59 1.39
N ALA A 330 -11.30 5.74 1.36
CA ALA A 330 -10.36 4.73 0.91
C ALA A 330 -9.16 4.69 1.85
N CYS A 331 -8.89 3.52 2.42
CA CYS A 331 -7.67 3.27 3.17
C CYS A 331 -7.23 1.81 3.06
N CYS A 332 -5.93 1.60 3.08
CA CYS A 332 -5.34 0.27 3.06
C CYS A 332 -3.88 0.31 3.49
N HIS A 333 -3.39 -0.82 4.01
CA HIS A 333 -1.96 -1.03 4.23
C HIS A 333 -1.19 -1.16 2.90
N SER A 334 -1.78 -1.82 1.92
CA SER A 334 -1.12 -2.23 0.66
C SER A 334 -1.15 -1.14 -0.43
N GLY A 335 -0.93 0.12 -0.06
CA GLY A 335 -1.03 1.25 -0.99
C GLY A 335 -0.16 1.15 -2.24
N VAL A 336 1.02 0.51 -2.16
CA VAL A 336 1.87 0.26 -3.33
C VAL A 336 1.25 -0.81 -4.22
N THR A 337 0.94 -1.99 -3.67
CA THR A 337 0.33 -3.09 -4.43
C THR A 337 -0.93 -2.63 -5.17
N LEU A 338 -1.80 -1.89 -4.47
CA LEU A 338 -3.12 -1.52 -4.95
C LEU A 338 -3.16 -0.19 -5.73
N ALA A 339 -2.03 0.48 -5.93
CA ALA A 339 -1.98 1.79 -6.62
C ALA A 339 -2.61 1.73 -8.02
N SER A 340 -2.40 0.64 -8.75
CA SER A 340 -3.01 0.43 -10.07
C SER A 340 -4.54 0.36 -9.99
N MET A 341 -5.09 -0.35 -9.01
CA MET A 341 -6.54 -0.45 -8.81
C MET A 341 -7.14 0.88 -8.34
N HIS A 342 -6.42 1.64 -7.51
CA HIS A 342 -6.87 2.96 -7.09
C HIS A 342 -6.96 3.93 -8.28
N ALA A 343 -5.96 3.92 -9.15
CA ALA A 343 -5.89 4.82 -10.30
C ALA A 343 -6.81 4.40 -11.46
N LEU A 344 -6.91 3.10 -11.75
CA LEU A 344 -7.54 2.61 -12.98
C LEU A 344 -8.96 2.05 -12.75
N GLU A 345 -9.28 1.59 -11.54
CA GLU A 345 -10.58 0.98 -11.23
C GLU A 345 -11.41 1.79 -10.21
N LEU A 346 -10.78 2.29 -9.14
CA LEU A 346 -11.52 3.02 -8.10
C LEU A 346 -11.87 4.45 -8.55
N ALA A 347 -10.93 5.14 -9.21
CA ALA A 347 -11.15 6.51 -9.69
C ALA A 347 -12.33 6.63 -10.67
N PRO A 348 -12.50 5.78 -11.70
CA PRO A 348 -13.69 5.79 -12.55
C PRO A 348 -15.00 5.64 -11.76
N ARG A 349 -15.03 4.72 -10.78
CA ARG A 349 -16.22 4.48 -9.95
C ARG A 349 -16.58 5.69 -9.09
N ILE A 350 -15.58 6.37 -8.51
CA ILE A 350 -15.77 7.63 -7.78
C ILE A 350 -16.29 8.73 -8.70
N ARG A 351 -15.74 8.85 -9.92
CA ARG A 351 -16.26 9.78 -10.93
C ARG A 351 -17.75 9.53 -11.18
N ASP A 352 -18.13 8.28 -11.39
CA ASP A 352 -19.50 7.88 -11.73
C ASP A 352 -20.45 7.86 -10.50
N GLY A 353 -19.91 8.09 -9.30
CA GLY A 353 -20.72 8.28 -8.10
C GLY A 353 -21.09 7.00 -7.37
N GLY A 354 -20.46 5.84 -7.66
CA GLY A 354 -20.81 4.59 -7.01
C GLY A 354 -19.68 3.57 -6.91
N LEU A 355 -19.49 2.96 -5.74
CA LEU A 355 -18.51 1.90 -5.47
C LEU A 355 -19.08 0.48 -5.64
N GLY A 356 -20.06 0.29 -6.53
CA GLY A 356 -20.64 -1.02 -6.80
C GLY A 356 -19.62 -2.04 -7.34
N GLY A 357 -19.97 -3.34 -7.24
CA GLY A 357 -19.10 -4.43 -7.70
C GLY A 357 -17.99 -4.79 -6.70
N PRO A 358 -16.78 -5.20 -7.13
CA PRO A 358 -15.73 -5.70 -6.26
C PRO A 358 -15.37 -4.81 -5.06
N PRO A 359 -15.29 -3.46 -5.18
CA PRO A 359 -15.01 -2.58 -4.04
C PRO A 359 -16.02 -2.68 -2.90
N SER A 360 -17.27 -3.04 -3.16
CA SER A 360 -18.30 -3.17 -2.10
C SER A 360 -17.98 -4.26 -1.07
N SER A 361 -17.17 -5.25 -1.44
CA SER A 361 -16.69 -6.28 -0.52
C SER A 361 -15.77 -5.75 0.58
N PHE A 362 -15.29 -4.51 0.43
CA PHE A 362 -14.37 -3.87 1.37
C PHE A 362 -15.05 -2.82 2.24
N SER A 363 -16.40 -2.78 2.25
CA SER A 363 -17.14 -1.82 3.10
C SER A 363 -16.77 -2.00 4.59
N ALA A 364 -16.67 -0.87 5.30
CA ALA A 364 -16.45 -0.85 6.74
C ALA A 364 -17.61 -1.42 7.55
N ARG A 365 -18.78 -1.69 6.94
CA ARG A 365 -19.93 -2.34 7.57
C ARG A 365 -19.59 -3.71 8.17
N ARG A 366 -18.54 -4.38 7.65
CA ARG A 366 -18.04 -5.64 8.21
C ARG A 366 -17.57 -5.54 9.67
N PHE A 367 -17.37 -4.34 10.17
CA PHE A 367 -17.00 -4.09 11.58
C PHE A 367 -18.22 -3.77 12.46
N ALA A 368 -19.43 -3.58 11.90
CA ALA A 368 -20.60 -3.17 12.67
C ALA A 368 -21.02 -4.22 13.72
N ASP A 369 -20.83 -5.50 13.40
CA ASP A 369 -21.20 -6.64 14.25
C ASP A 369 -19.96 -7.36 14.84
N ALA A 370 -18.75 -6.85 14.61
CA ALA A 370 -17.52 -7.48 15.07
C ALA A 370 -17.14 -7.01 16.48
N PRO A 371 -16.83 -7.92 17.42
CA PRO A 371 -16.28 -7.54 18.72
C PRO A 371 -14.97 -6.77 18.54
N GLU A 372 -14.65 -5.87 19.50
CA GLU A 372 -13.45 -5.01 19.45
C GLU A 372 -12.10 -5.75 19.31
N THR A 373 -12.10 -7.05 19.42
CA THR A 373 -10.93 -7.94 19.49
C THR A 373 -10.65 -8.78 18.25
N LEU A 374 -11.08 -8.38 17.04
CA LEU A 374 -10.59 -9.01 15.82
C LEU A 374 -9.19 -8.48 15.45
N LEU A 375 -8.22 -8.87 16.26
CA LEU A 375 -6.83 -8.90 15.88
C LEU A 375 -6.59 -10.15 15.02
N ASN A 376 -6.44 -10.01 13.73
CA ASN A 376 -5.78 -11.05 12.95
C ASN A 376 -4.31 -11.11 13.37
N ALA A 377 -4.00 -12.01 14.29
CA ALA A 377 -2.63 -12.33 14.69
C ALA A 377 -1.78 -12.84 13.51
N ASP A 378 -2.42 -13.22 12.40
CA ASP A 378 -1.82 -13.88 11.24
C ASP A 378 -1.64 -13.01 10.00
N ALA A 379 -1.88 -11.71 10.07
CA ALA A 379 -1.46 -10.80 9.01
C ALA A 379 0.05 -10.44 9.10
N ALA A 380 0.84 -11.31 9.73
CA ALA A 380 2.29 -11.26 9.66
C ALA A 380 2.72 -11.88 8.32
N VAL A 381 3.07 -11.01 7.38
CA VAL A 381 3.86 -11.41 6.21
C VAL A 381 5.29 -11.62 6.65
#